data_9b622024fa402821fd19d2ddea87d1ee
#
_entry.id   9b622024fa402821fd19d2ddea87d1ee
#
_cell.length_a   1.000
_cell.length_b   1.000
_cell.length_c   1.000
_cell.angle_alpha   90.00
_cell.angle_beta   90.00
_cell.angle_gamma   90.00
#
_symmetry.space_group_name_H-M   'P 1'
#
loop_
_entity.id
_entity.type
_entity.pdbx_description
1 polymer ?
#
loop_
_entity_poly.entity_id
_entity_poly.type
_entity_poly.pdbx_seq_one_letter_code
_entity_poly.pdbx_strand_id
1 'polypeptide(L)'
;IKELKKKYKVIFAKVKKGETIKEYSSNIIKSLPKKFSIIGFSMGGFIALDLSLNHPERVEKLVLVGTNGRSISDKRKKLLNKFCNEINNENFINKFCNANINSYFSKNNQSNIQYLKLIKSMAKKLGYLVFKRQTNAILKRPSVLSKLSKIKLKCLIISGSNDTLSTKEMNTELKKRIKNSELFFIKKSSHFVMFEQAKKFNNKILEWMEN
;
A
#
# COMPACT_ATOMS: atom_id res chain seq x y z
N ILE A 1 3.10 9.98 -11.17
CA ILE A 1 3.04 11.14 -10.25
C ILE A 1 3.25 12.47 -10.96
N LYS A 2 4.23 12.59 -11.91
CA LYS A 2 4.42 13.84 -12.67
C LYS A 2 3.13 14.30 -13.36
N GLU A 3 2.42 13.39 -14.02
CA GLU A 3 1.15 13.70 -14.71
C GLU A 3 0.04 14.10 -13.71
N LEU A 4 -0.08 13.40 -12.59
CA LEU A 4 -1.03 13.80 -11.53
C LEU A 4 -0.77 15.20 -11.00
N LYS A 5 0.51 15.58 -10.84
CA LYS A 5 0.88 16.93 -10.37
C LYS A 5 0.54 18.06 -11.35
N LYS A 6 0.33 17.76 -12.62
CA LYS A 6 -0.12 18.76 -13.61
C LYS A 6 -1.59 19.17 -13.40
N LYS A 7 -2.39 18.24 -12.85
CA LYS A 7 -3.85 18.40 -12.70
C LYS A 7 -4.31 18.56 -11.24
N TYR A 8 -3.52 18.05 -10.29
CA TYR A 8 -3.90 17.98 -8.88
C TYR A 8 -2.79 18.46 -7.95
N LYS A 9 -3.16 19.04 -6.83
CA LYS A 9 -2.24 19.29 -5.72
C LYS A 9 -1.93 17.95 -5.02
N VAL A 10 -0.76 17.38 -5.29
CA VAL A 10 -0.34 16.07 -4.74
C VAL A 10 0.42 16.26 -3.43
N ILE A 11 -0.10 15.66 -2.35
CA ILE A 11 0.49 15.67 -1.02
C ILE A 11 1.00 14.27 -0.69
N PHE A 12 2.25 14.16 -0.25
CA PHE A 12 2.82 12.91 0.26
C PHE A 12 2.68 12.84 1.77
N ALA A 13 1.80 11.97 2.25
CA ALA A 13 1.61 11.76 3.66
C ALA A 13 2.85 11.17 4.34
N LYS A 14 3.28 11.74 5.46
CA LYS A 14 4.45 11.28 6.22
C LYS A 14 4.05 10.16 7.18
N VAL A 15 4.33 8.90 6.82
CA VAL A 15 4.00 7.69 7.61
C VAL A 15 5.18 7.31 8.51
N LYS A 16 5.59 8.19 9.43
CA LYS A 16 6.78 7.98 10.29
C LYS A 16 6.47 7.74 11.77
N LYS A 17 5.33 8.25 12.27
CA LYS A 17 4.96 8.19 13.70
C LYS A 17 3.65 7.41 13.87
N GLY A 18 3.69 6.35 14.67
CA GLY A 18 2.55 5.48 14.99
C GLY A 18 3.00 4.04 15.24
N GLU A 19 2.23 3.29 16.01
CA GLU A 19 2.42 1.87 16.34
C GLU A 19 1.25 1.01 15.85
N THR A 20 0.17 1.65 15.38
CA THR A 20 -1.04 1.02 14.83
C THR A 20 -1.51 1.75 13.58
N ILE A 21 -2.29 1.08 12.72
CA ILE A 21 -2.89 1.71 11.54
C ILE A 21 -3.75 2.92 11.95
N LYS A 22 -4.52 2.80 13.02
CA LYS A 22 -5.34 3.89 13.56
C LYS A 22 -4.52 5.11 13.98
N GLU A 23 -3.38 4.91 14.65
CA GLU A 23 -2.49 6.02 15.01
C GLU A 23 -1.88 6.71 13.78
N TYR A 24 -1.46 5.93 12.77
CA TYR A 24 -1.00 6.51 11.50
C TYR A 24 -2.11 7.35 10.84
N SER A 25 -3.32 6.84 10.76
CA SER A 25 -4.48 7.57 10.22
C SER A 25 -4.75 8.85 10.97
N SER A 26 -4.80 8.79 12.31
CA SER A 26 -5.04 9.95 13.19
C SER A 26 -3.94 11.01 13.10
N ASN A 27 -2.70 10.61 12.83
CA ASN A 27 -1.60 11.57 12.64
C ASN A 27 -1.62 12.20 11.25
N ILE A 28 -1.92 11.43 10.22
CA ILE A 28 -1.93 11.90 8.83
C ILE A 28 -3.08 12.87 8.59
N ILE A 29 -4.29 12.58 9.08
CA ILE A 29 -5.48 13.39 8.80
C ILE A 29 -5.35 14.84 9.29
N LYS A 30 -4.56 15.09 10.35
CA LYS A 30 -4.31 16.42 10.91
C LYS A 30 -3.58 17.34 9.93
N SER A 31 -2.82 16.78 8.99
CA SER A 31 -2.03 17.52 7.99
C SER A 31 -2.65 17.55 6.59
N LEU A 32 -3.83 16.93 6.43
CA LEU A 32 -4.52 16.88 5.14
C LEU A 32 -5.57 17.99 5.01
N PRO A 33 -5.91 18.41 3.78
CA PRO A 33 -7.01 19.35 3.52
C PRO A 33 -8.35 18.86 4.11
N LYS A 34 -9.33 19.74 4.21
CA LYS A 34 -10.68 19.39 4.70
C LYS A 34 -11.31 18.27 3.89
N LYS A 35 -11.11 18.25 2.57
CA LYS A 35 -11.49 17.16 1.65
C LYS A 35 -10.31 16.78 0.78
N PHE A 36 -10.18 15.49 0.47
CA PHE A 36 -9.10 14.97 -0.35
C PHE A 36 -9.46 13.61 -0.98
N SER A 37 -8.87 13.32 -2.13
CA SER A 37 -8.82 11.97 -2.67
C SER A 37 -7.55 11.27 -2.18
N ILE A 38 -7.61 9.97 -1.89
CA ILE A 38 -6.48 9.23 -1.34
C ILE A 38 -6.06 8.07 -2.22
N ILE A 39 -4.75 7.94 -2.44
CA ILE A 39 -4.13 6.78 -3.07
C ILE A 39 -3.28 6.06 -2.03
N GLY A 40 -3.71 4.87 -1.63
CA GLY A 40 -3.02 4.05 -0.63
C GLY A 40 -2.35 2.83 -1.25
N PHE A 41 -1.02 2.74 -1.18
CA PHE A 41 -0.25 1.57 -1.61
C PHE A 41 0.12 0.69 -0.42
N SER A 42 -0.11 -0.62 -0.53
CA SER A 42 0.28 -1.63 0.46
C SER A 42 -0.16 -1.23 1.89
N MET A 43 0.74 -0.95 2.83
CA MET A 43 0.41 -0.40 4.15
C MET A 43 -0.37 0.92 4.07
N GLY A 44 -0.06 1.78 3.11
CA GLY A 44 -0.83 3.00 2.85
C GLY A 44 -2.29 2.72 2.49
N GLY A 45 -2.58 1.54 1.91
CA GLY A 45 -3.94 1.07 1.65
C GLY A 45 -4.71 0.74 2.94
N PHE A 46 -4.06 0.17 3.95
CA PHE A 46 -4.70 -0.05 5.27
C PHE A 46 -5.07 1.27 5.93
N ILE A 47 -4.18 2.28 5.83
CA ILE A 47 -4.43 3.64 6.32
C ILE A 47 -5.57 4.30 5.53
N ALA A 48 -5.59 4.14 4.20
CA ALA A 48 -6.63 4.68 3.34
C ALA A 48 -8.01 4.06 3.66
N LEU A 49 -8.08 2.75 3.92
CA LEU A 49 -9.29 2.07 4.37
C LEU A 49 -9.75 2.58 5.73
N ASP A 50 -8.84 2.75 6.69
CA ASP A 50 -9.15 3.27 8.02
C ASP A 50 -9.71 4.70 7.94
N LEU A 51 -9.07 5.58 7.16
CA LEU A 51 -9.56 6.95 6.92
C LEU A 51 -10.93 6.97 6.25
N SER A 52 -11.15 6.11 5.24
CA SER A 52 -12.44 6.04 4.53
C SER A 52 -13.58 5.50 5.40
N LEU A 53 -13.27 4.68 6.41
CA LEU A 53 -14.25 4.13 7.34
C LEU A 53 -14.58 5.06 8.50
N ASN A 54 -13.58 5.79 9.00
CA ASN A 54 -13.72 6.62 10.21
C ASN A 54 -13.91 8.12 9.91
N HIS A 55 -13.57 8.57 8.68
CA HIS A 55 -13.69 9.95 8.23
C HIS A 55 -14.24 10.01 6.79
N PRO A 56 -15.39 9.35 6.49
CA PRO A 56 -15.93 9.29 5.14
C PRO A 56 -16.26 10.67 4.56
N GLU A 57 -16.57 11.65 5.41
CA GLU A 57 -16.86 13.04 5.02
C GLU A 57 -15.63 13.80 4.50
N ARG A 58 -14.41 13.28 4.79
CA ARG A 58 -13.13 13.87 4.39
C ARG A 58 -12.60 13.29 3.07
N VAL A 59 -12.99 12.07 2.72
CA VAL A 59 -12.45 11.32 1.57
C VAL A 59 -13.41 11.40 0.39
N GLU A 60 -12.98 11.97 -0.73
CA GLU A 60 -13.80 12.11 -1.95
C GLU A 60 -13.71 10.89 -2.86
N LYS A 61 -12.49 10.43 -3.17
CA LYS A 61 -12.23 9.24 -3.99
C LYS A 61 -11.16 8.38 -3.33
N LEU A 62 -11.28 7.07 -3.45
CA LEU A 62 -10.38 6.08 -2.84
C LEU A 62 -9.70 5.24 -3.91
N VAL A 63 -8.35 5.23 -3.93
CA VAL A 63 -7.57 4.32 -4.77
C VAL A 63 -6.74 3.40 -3.87
N LEU A 64 -6.98 2.10 -3.99
CA LEU A 64 -6.29 1.04 -3.25
C LEU A 64 -5.34 0.30 -4.19
N VAL A 65 -4.05 0.28 -3.86
CA VAL A 65 -3.01 -0.33 -4.70
C VAL A 65 -2.29 -1.41 -3.93
N GLY A 66 -2.29 -2.65 -4.42
CA GLY A 66 -1.57 -3.77 -3.81
C GLY A 66 -1.86 -3.95 -2.32
N THR A 67 -3.12 -3.91 -1.92
CA THR A 67 -3.56 -3.96 -0.51
C THR A 67 -4.76 -4.88 -0.32
N ASN A 68 -5.20 -5.07 0.92
CA ASN A 68 -6.34 -5.90 1.27
C ASN A 68 -7.02 -5.42 2.57
N GLY A 69 -8.15 -6.02 2.93
CA GLY A 69 -8.90 -5.69 4.17
C GLY A 69 -8.74 -6.70 5.31
N ARG A 70 -7.86 -7.72 5.16
CA ARG A 70 -7.68 -8.81 6.12
C ARG A 70 -6.72 -8.43 7.24
N SER A 71 -6.87 -9.04 8.40
CA SER A 71 -5.77 -9.17 9.35
C SER A 71 -4.61 -9.95 8.72
N ILE A 72 -3.43 -9.89 9.34
CA ILE A 72 -2.32 -10.73 8.90
C ILE A 72 -2.58 -12.19 9.27
N SER A 73 -2.28 -13.14 8.36
CA SER A 73 -2.39 -14.57 8.64
C SER A 73 -1.29 -15.03 9.61
N ASP A 74 -1.56 -16.08 10.39
CA ASP A 74 -0.61 -16.60 11.37
C ASP A 74 0.72 -17.05 10.73
N LYS A 75 0.66 -17.69 9.56
CA LYS A 75 1.85 -18.04 8.78
C LYS A 75 2.69 -16.80 8.47
N ARG A 76 2.06 -15.74 7.99
CA ARG A 76 2.76 -14.49 7.65
C ARG A 76 3.25 -13.76 8.89
N LYS A 77 2.49 -13.81 9.99
CA LYS A 77 2.87 -13.24 11.28
C LYS A 77 4.12 -13.90 11.83
N LYS A 78 4.19 -15.25 11.80
CA LYS A 78 5.39 -16.00 12.21
C LYS A 78 6.62 -15.62 11.39
N LEU A 79 6.49 -15.57 10.06
CA LEU A 79 7.59 -15.17 9.17
C LEU A 79 8.08 -13.74 9.43
N LEU A 80 7.15 -12.81 9.62
CA LEU A 80 7.49 -11.41 9.84
C LEU A 80 8.13 -11.19 11.22
N ASN A 81 7.65 -11.87 12.26
CA ASN A 81 8.28 -11.85 13.60
C ASN A 81 9.70 -12.44 13.55
N LYS A 82 9.89 -13.59 12.90
CA LYS A 82 11.23 -14.16 12.71
C LYS A 82 12.15 -13.15 12.02
N PHE A 83 11.71 -12.57 10.92
CA PHE A 83 12.49 -11.54 10.21
C PHE A 83 12.85 -10.35 11.11
N CYS A 84 11.88 -9.85 11.90
CA CYS A 84 12.12 -8.73 12.83
C CYS A 84 13.13 -9.06 13.95
N ASN A 85 13.20 -10.31 14.39
CA ASN A 85 14.17 -10.76 15.39
C ASN A 85 15.59 -10.90 14.82
N GLU A 86 15.70 -11.13 13.52
CA GLU A 86 16.99 -11.31 12.82
C GLU A 86 17.61 -10.00 12.33
N ILE A 87 16.87 -8.89 12.34
CA ILE A 87 17.34 -7.59 11.84
C ILE A 87 17.69 -6.63 12.98
N ASN A 88 18.75 -5.88 12.75
CA ASN A 88 19.17 -4.74 13.57
C ASN A 88 19.52 -3.55 12.67
N ASN A 89 19.97 -2.45 13.26
CA ASN A 89 20.28 -1.24 12.51
C ASN A 89 21.40 -1.45 11.47
N GLU A 90 22.38 -2.29 11.77
CA GLU A 90 23.57 -2.52 10.93
C GLU A 90 23.21 -3.36 9.69
N ASN A 91 22.43 -4.45 9.88
CA ASN A 91 22.10 -5.38 8.80
C ASN A 91 20.77 -5.07 8.08
N PHE A 92 20.00 -4.09 8.55
CA PHE A 92 18.64 -3.80 8.07
C PHE A 92 18.55 -3.66 6.56
N ILE A 93 19.41 -2.82 5.95
CA ILE A 93 19.31 -2.51 4.52
C ILE A 93 19.48 -3.77 3.68
N ASN A 94 20.51 -4.57 3.96
CA ASN A 94 20.80 -5.77 3.19
C ASN A 94 19.72 -6.85 3.39
N LYS A 95 19.35 -7.14 4.64
CA LYS A 95 18.30 -8.12 4.94
C LYS A 95 16.93 -7.67 4.37
N PHE A 96 16.60 -6.39 4.48
CA PHE A 96 15.36 -5.85 3.89
C PHE A 96 15.34 -6.03 2.37
N CYS A 97 16.43 -5.71 1.67
CA CYS A 97 16.51 -5.87 0.22
C CYS A 97 16.35 -7.33 -0.18
N ASN A 98 17.10 -8.24 0.44
CA ASN A 98 17.09 -9.67 0.11
C ASN A 98 15.70 -10.31 0.38
N ALA A 99 15.04 -9.95 1.48
CA ALA A 99 13.74 -10.49 1.84
C ALA A 99 12.60 -10.01 0.94
N ASN A 100 12.74 -8.84 0.33
CA ASN A 100 11.61 -8.20 -0.35
C ASN A 100 11.70 -8.20 -1.88
N ILE A 101 12.90 -8.35 -2.47
CA ILE A 101 13.05 -8.27 -3.94
C ILE A 101 12.13 -9.25 -4.66
N ASN A 102 12.05 -10.49 -4.19
CA ASN A 102 11.28 -11.56 -4.82
C ASN A 102 9.75 -11.39 -4.68
N SER A 103 9.30 -10.70 -3.64
CA SER A 103 7.87 -10.42 -3.43
C SER A 103 7.42 -9.08 -4.02
N TYR A 104 8.35 -8.13 -4.21
CA TYR A 104 8.03 -6.83 -4.75
C TYR A 104 7.97 -6.79 -6.27
N PHE A 105 8.80 -7.61 -6.94
CA PHE A 105 8.92 -7.62 -8.39
C PHE A 105 8.63 -8.99 -8.99
N SER A 106 8.12 -9.01 -10.21
CA SER A 106 7.93 -10.22 -11.00
C SER A 106 9.28 -10.88 -11.32
N LYS A 107 9.30 -12.19 -11.53
CA LYS A 107 10.54 -12.97 -11.75
C LYS A 107 11.52 -12.32 -12.73
N ASN A 108 11.02 -11.83 -13.86
CA ASN A 108 11.85 -11.20 -14.90
C ASN A 108 12.50 -9.87 -14.47
N ASN A 109 12.06 -9.30 -13.36
CA ASN A 109 12.51 -7.99 -12.87
C ASN A 109 13.33 -8.09 -11.56
N GLN A 110 13.44 -9.26 -10.96
CA GLN A 110 14.12 -9.45 -9.67
C GLN A 110 15.64 -9.21 -9.74
N SER A 111 16.26 -9.45 -10.89
CA SER A 111 17.68 -9.17 -11.15
C SER A 111 17.93 -7.76 -11.70
N ASN A 112 16.91 -6.95 -11.91
CA ASN A 112 17.05 -5.61 -12.45
C ASN A 112 17.77 -4.69 -11.46
N ILE A 113 18.97 -4.24 -11.83
CA ILE A 113 19.84 -3.42 -10.97
C ILE A 113 19.19 -2.10 -10.55
N GLN A 114 18.34 -1.52 -11.39
CA GLN A 114 17.63 -0.27 -11.06
C GLN A 114 16.60 -0.51 -9.94
N TYR A 115 15.90 -1.65 -9.94
CA TYR A 115 14.96 -2.02 -8.89
C TYR A 115 15.67 -2.39 -7.59
N LEU A 116 16.82 -3.06 -7.66
CA LEU A 116 17.67 -3.29 -6.49
C LEU A 116 18.15 -1.97 -5.87
N LYS A 117 18.65 -1.03 -6.68
CA LYS A 117 19.02 0.32 -6.24
C LYS A 117 17.84 1.07 -5.63
N LEU A 118 16.65 0.94 -6.23
CA LEU A 118 15.41 1.55 -5.71
C LEU A 118 15.07 1.04 -4.31
N ILE A 119 14.98 -0.29 -4.11
CA ILE A 119 14.67 -0.87 -2.79
C ILE A 119 15.72 -0.43 -1.76
N LYS A 120 17.00 -0.46 -2.11
CA LYS A 120 18.08 -0.02 -1.23
C LYS A 120 17.93 1.45 -0.83
N SER A 121 17.61 2.32 -1.78
CA SER A 121 17.34 3.74 -1.52
C SER A 121 16.11 3.94 -0.61
N MET A 122 15.04 3.16 -0.85
CA MET A 122 13.84 3.20 0.00
C MET A 122 14.15 2.75 1.43
N ALA A 123 14.89 1.64 1.61
CA ALA A 123 15.29 1.15 2.93
C ALA A 123 16.13 2.21 3.69
N LYS A 124 17.12 2.81 3.02
CA LYS A 124 17.94 3.89 3.61
C LYS A 124 17.09 5.08 4.08
N LYS A 125 16.14 5.55 3.24
CA LYS A 125 15.26 6.68 3.55
C LYS A 125 14.25 6.36 4.64
N LEU A 126 13.79 5.12 4.71
CA LEU A 126 12.85 4.66 5.73
C LEU A 126 13.53 4.58 7.09
N GLY A 127 14.67 3.92 7.17
CA GLY A 127 15.42 3.64 8.39
C GLY A 127 14.81 2.51 9.22
N TYR A 128 15.66 1.84 9.99
CA TYR A 128 15.32 0.66 10.78
C TYR A 128 14.18 0.90 11.79
N LEU A 129 14.24 2.00 12.53
CA LEU A 129 13.24 2.31 13.57
C LEU A 129 11.85 2.53 12.99
N VAL A 130 11.75 3.25 11.87
CA VAL A 130 10.45 3.48 11.19
C VAL A 130 9.93 2.17 10.61
N PHE A 131 10.81 1.36 9.99
CA PHE A 131 10.44 0.03 9.51
C PHE A 131 9.87 -0.83 10.64
N LYS A 132 10.53 -0.89 11.80
CA LYS A 132 10.07 -1.67 12.96
C LYS A 132 8.67 -1.24 13.43
N ARG A 133 8.41 0.07 13.54
CA ARG A 133 7.10 0.62 13.89
C ARG A 133 6.03 0.25 12.85
N GLN A 134 6.33 0.42 11.58
CA GLN A 134 5.40 0.06 10.49
C GLN A 134 5.10 -1.43 10.48
N THR A 135 6.09 -2.28 10.71
CA THR A 135 5.92 -3.72 10.83
C THR A 135 5.02 -4.09 12.02
N ASN A 136 5.20 -3.46 13.17
CA ASN A 136 4.32 -3.64 14.33
C ASN A 136 2.87 -3.25 14.00
N ALA A 137 2.66 -2.15 13.31
CA ALA A 137 1.32 -1.75 12.89
C ALA A 137 0.67 -2.77 11.93
N ILE A 138 1.45 -3.34 11.02
CA ILE A 138 0.98 -4.41 10.13
C ILE A 138 0.64 -5.68 10.91
N LEU A 139 1.47 -6.06 11.90
CA LEU A 139 1.24 -7.24 12.75
C LEU A 139 -0.02 -7.12 13.62
N LYS A 140 -0.32 -5.91 14.09
CA LYS A 140 -1.43 -5.63 15.00
C LYS A 140 -2.73 -5.27 14.28
N ARG A 141 -2.70 -5.07 12.95
CA ARG A 141 -3.90 -4.60 12.22
C ARG A 141 -5.06 -5.60 12.32
N PRO A 142 -6.27 -5.15 12.68
CA PRO A 142 -7.47 -5.99 12.63
C PRO A 142 -7.94 -6.20 11.19
N SER A 143 -8.76 -7.22 10.97
CA SER A 143 -9.55 -7.31 9.74
C SER A 143 -10.63 -6.23 9.72
N VAL A 144 -10.78 -5.57 8.57
CA VAL A 144 -11.84 -4.57 8.33
C VAL A 144 -12.91 -5.08 7.35
N LEU A 145 -12.83 -6.34 6.95
CA LEU A 145 -13.68 -6.94 5.91
C LEU A 145 -15.18 -6.74 6.19
N SER A 146 -15.62 -6.95 7.43
CA SER A 146 -17.05 -6.77 7.82
C SER A 146 -17.54 -5.32 7.72
N LYS A 147 -16.62 -4.36 7.70
CA LYS A 147 -16.93 -2.92 7.66
C LYS A 147 -16.86 -2.32 6.25
N LEU A 148 -16.28 -3.02 5.27
CA LEU A 148 -16.02 -2.47 3.92
C LEU A 148 -17.31 -2.08 3.18
N SER A 149 -18.44 -2.72 3.46
CA SER A 149 -19.74 -2.34 2.87
C SER A 149 -20.23 -0.94 3.28
N LYS A 150 -19.66 -0.37 4.34
CA LYS A 150 -19.92 1.01 4.77
C LYS A 150 -19.23 2.05 3.87
N ILE A 151 -18.20 1.67 3.11
CA ILE A 151 -17.53 2.56 2.16
C ILE A 151 -18.45 2.75 0.96
N LYS A 152 -19.01 3.95 0.82
CA LYS A 152 -19.89 4.36 -0.30
C LYS A 152 -19.13 5.17 -1.36
N LEU A 153 -17.91 5.56 -1.05
CA LEU A 153 -17.03 6.34 -1.92
C LEU A 153 -16.76 5.60 -3.23
N LYS A 154 -16.54 6.36 -4.30
CA LYS A 154 -16.00 5.81 -5.55
C LYS A 154 -14.61 5.25 -5.28
N CYS A 155 -14.39 3.98 -5.58
CA CYS A 155 -13.16 3.26 -5.24
C CYS A 155 -12.54 2.59 -6.45
N LEU A 156 -11.24 2.78 -6.67
CA LEU A 156 -10.45 2.03 -7.64
C LEU A 156 -9.49 1.09 -6.90
N ILE A 157 -9.52 -0.19 -7.25
CA ILE A 157 -8.62 -1.21 -6.72
C ILE A 157 -7.67 -1.61 -7.86
N ILE A 158 -6.36 -1.43 -7.64
CA ILE A 158 -5.32 -1.80 -8.63
C ILE A 158 -4.36 -2.80 -7.99
N SER A 159 -4.03 -3.86 -8.71
CA SER A 159 -2.99 -4.81 -8.29
C SER A 159 -2.23 -5.37 -9.49
N GLY A 160 -0.99 -5.77 -9.27
CA GLY A 160 -0.26 -6.58 -10.24
C GLY A 160 -0.85 -7.98 -10.36
N SER A 161 -0.90 -8.54 -11.57
CA SER A 161 -1.45 -9.90 -11.79
C SER A 161 -0.66 -10.99 -11.06
N ASN A 162 0.59 -10.72 -10.69
CA ASN A 162 1.52 -11.65 -10.04
C ASN A 162 1.85 -11.22 -8.60
N ASP A 163 1.05 -10.32 -8.02
CA ASP A 163 1.24 -9.88 -6.63
C ASP A 163 0.94 -11.02 -5.65
N THR A 164 1.97 -11.46 -4.91
CA THR A 164 1.87 -12.51 -3.89
C THR A 164 1.61 -11.98 -2.49
N LEU A 165 1.74 -10.67 -2.27
CA LEU A 165 1.49 -10.01 -0.98
C LEU A 165 0.05 -9.55 -0.86
N SER A 166 -0.54 -9.13 -1.98
CA SER A 166 -1.95 -8.77 -2.11
C SER A 166 -2.53 -9.52 -3.30
N THR A 167 -2.92 -10.77 -3.06
CA THR A 167 -3.29 -11.71 -4.12
C THR A 167 -4.55 -11.31 -4.88
N LYS A 168 -4.81 -11.97 -6.01
CA LYS A 168 -6.04 -11.74 -6.79
C LYS A 168 -7.29 -11.96 -5.95
N GLU A 169 -7.30 -13.00 -5.12
CA GLU A 169 -8.42 -13.35 -4.23
C GLU A 169 -8.69 -12.22 -3.23
N MET A 170 -7.63 -11.66 -2.62
CA MET A 170 -7.76 -10.56 -1.67
C MET A 170 -8.30 -9.28 -2.33
N ASN A 171 -7.86 -8.98 -3.55
CA ASN A 171 -8.35 -7.81 -4.30
C ASN A 171 -9.79 -8.03 -4.81
N THR A 172 -10.15 -9.25 -5.24
CA THR A 172 -11.52 -9.62 -5.59
C THR A 172 -12.45 -9.54 -4.38
N GLU A 173 -11.95 -9.90 -3.18
CA GLU A 173 -12.71 -9.75 -1.94
C GLU A 173 -12.99 -8.26 -1.61
N LEU A 174 -12.01 -7.37 -1.78
CA LEU A 174 -12.24 -5.92 -1.65
C LEU A 174 -13.33 -5.45 -2.62
N LYS A 175 -13.25 -5.85 -3.91
CA LYS A 175 -14.24 -5.51 -4.94
C LYS A 175 -15.65 -5.98 -4.57
N LYS A 176 -15.78 -7.20 -4.06
CA LYS A 176 -17.09 -7.76 -3.64
C LYS A 176 -17.70 -6.99 -2.48
N ARG A 177 -16.88 -6.49 -1.54
CA ARG A 177 -17.34 -5.84 -0.31
C ARG A 177 -17.53 -4.34 -0.42
N ILE A 178 -16.73 -3.65 -1.27
CA ILE A 178 -16.89 -2.22 -1.57
C ILE A 178 -17.74 -2.11 -2.83
N LYS A 179 -19.05 -1.88 -2.66
CA LYS A 179 -20.03 -1.93 -3.76
C LYS A 179 -19.70 -0.96 -4.90
N ASN A 180 -19.34 0.30 -4.57
CA ASN A 180 -18.99 1.33 -5.54
C ASN A 180 -17.50 1.29 -5.90
N SER A 181 -17.01 0.13 -6.37
CA SER A 181 -15.60 -0.05 -6.71
C SER A 181 -15.38 -0.65 -8.10
N GLU A 182 -14.24 -0.32 -8.69
CA GLU A 182 -13.68 -0.97 -9.88
C GLU A 182 -12.43 -1.75 -9.49
N LEU A 183 -12.19 -2.89 -10.14
CA LEU A 183 -10.99 -3.71 -9.94
C LEU A 183 -10.21 -3.81 -11.25
N PHE A 184 -8.94 -3.45 -11.21
CA PHE A 184 -8.07 -3.48 -12.38
C PHE A 184 -6.76 -4.21 -12.09
N PHE A 185 -6.53 -5.35 -12.77
CA PHE A 185 -5.28 -6.09 -12.72
C PHE A 185 -4.34 -5.68 -13.84
N ILE A 186 -3.13 -5.26 -13.50
CA ILE A 186 -2.10 -4.94 -14.49
C ILE A 186 -1.25 -6.20 -14.72
N LYS A 187 -1.32 -6.73 -15.96
CA LYS A 187 -0.57 -7.93 -16.38
C LYS A 187 0.94 -7.69 -16.31
N LYS A 188 1.71 -8.79 -16.11
CA LYS A 188 3.18 -8.79 -16.07
C LYS A 188 3.76 -7.86 -15.01
N SER A 189 3.13 -7.78 -13.85
CA SER A 189 3.62 -7.02 -12.70
C SER A 189 3.25 -7.69 -11.38
N SER A 190 4.04 -7.44 -10.36
CA SER A 190 3.88 -7.90 -9.00
C SER A 190 3.47 -6.74 -8.08
N HIS A 191 3.93 -6.74 -6.82
CA HIS A 191 3.52 -5.79 -5.80
C HIS A 191 3.85 -4.33 -6.16
N PHE A 192 5.04 -4.07 -6.71
CA PHE A 192 5.44 -2.73 -7.15
C PHE A 192 4.96 -2.40 -8.58
N VAL A 193 3.68 -2.64 -8.82
CA VAL A 193 3.01 -2.43 -10.11
C VAL A 193 3.29 -1.06 -10.75
N MET A 194 3.41 0.00 -9.92
CA MET A 194 3.67 1.38 -10.36
C MET A 194 5.08 1.60 -10.92
N PHE A 195 6.00 0.68 -10.65
CA PHE A 195 7.36 0.70 -11.24
C PHE A 195 7.44 -0.23 -12.44
N GLU A 196 6.90 -1.44 -12.35
CA GLU A 196 6.98 -2.44 -13.41
C GLU A 196 6.15 -2.07 -14.65
N GLN A 197 5.00 -1.42 -14.45
CA GLN A 197 4.06 -1.04 -15.50
C GLN A 197 3.62 0.42 -15.36
N ALA A 198 4.59 1.32 -15.19
CA ALA A 198 4.38 2.74 -14.84
C ALA A 198 3.39 3.46 -15.77
N LYS A 199 3.50 3.25 -17.10
CA LYS A 199 2.60 3.89 -18.09
C LYS A 199 1.15 3.44 -17.89
N LYS A 200 0.91 2.12 -17.81
CA LYS A 200 -0.44 1.55 -17.62
C LYS A 200 -1.04 1.98 -16.29
N PHE A 201 -0.24 1.96 -15.23
CA PHE A 201 -0.65 2.38 -13.90
C PHE A 201 -1.07 3.85 -13.86
N ASN A 202 -0.23 4.75 -14.40
CA ASN A 202 -0.52 6.18 -14.43
C ASN A 202 -1.76 6.50 -15.28
N ASN A 203 -1.86 5.91 -16.46
CA ASN A 203 -3.00 6.14 -17.35
C ASN A 203 -4.33 5.70 -16.69
N LYS A 204 -4.35 4.50 -16.04
CA LYS A 204 -5.58 4.04 -15.37
C LYS A 204 -5.99 4.94 -14.21
N ILE A 205 -5.03 5.45 -13.43
CA ILE A 205 -5.36 6.39 -12.35
C ILE A 205 -5.88 7.72 -12.89
N LEU A 206 -5.21 8.29 -13.91
CA LEU A 206 -5.63 9.58 -14.49
C LEU A 206 -7.03 9.49 -15.07
N GLU A 207 -7.28 8.50 -15.95
CA GLU A 207 -8.58 8.22 -16.53
C GLU A 207 -9.67 8.11 -15.45
N TRP A 208 -9.41 7.32 -14.41
CA TRP A 208 -10.38 7.10 -13.35
C TRP A 208 -10.60 8.32 -12.44
N MET A 209 -9.58 9.13 -12.23
CA MET A 209 -9.70 10.35 -11.42
C MET A 209 -10.50 11.45 -12.12
N GLU A 210 -10.53 11.45 -13.45
CA GLU A 210 -11.26 12.44 -14.27
C GLU A 210 -12.76 12.12 -14.40
N ASN A 211 -13.13 10.84 -14.23
CA ASN A 211 -14.52 10.37 -14.18
C ASN A 211 -15.10 10.39 -12.76
#